data_421fab45be38bac6eafb2f8e03bd77c2
#
_entry.id   421fab45be38bac6eafb2f8e03bd77c2
#
_cell.length_a   1.000
_cell.length_b   1.000
_cell.length_c   1.000
_cell.angle_alpha   90.00
_cell.angle_beta   90.00
_cell.angle_gamma   90.00
#
_symmetry.space_group_name_H-M   'P 1'
#
loop_
_entity.id
_entity.type
_entity.pdbx_description
1 polymer ?
#
loop_
_entity_poly.entity_id
_entity_poly.type
_entity_poly.pdbx_seq_one_letter_code
_entity_poly.pdbx_strand_id
1 'polypeptide(L)'
;KCALILDNEVKQFDDPYNVYHFPNSIQVVNFLNRGILIPAKVTGGDSLENEDLGIIKGKFIKHYPTGSNVQLLLQPEDLEHDDNSNLQLEVVDRKFRGTNFIYTLKTPSDRLIPVAVHSHHWERHEVNEKFGIKRPIHIDHIVCF
;
A
#
# COMPACT_ATOMS: atom_id res chain seq x y z
N LYS A 1 16.91 -10.81 -14.38
CA LYS A 1 16.76 -9.36 -14.35
C LYS A 1 15.82 -8.87 -15.44
N CYS A 2 15.13 -7.79 -15.16
CA CYS A 2 14.27 -7.12 -16.13
C CYS A 2 14.63 -5.63 -16.22
N ALA A 3 14.35 -5.06 -17.39
CA ALA A 3 14.51 -3.63 -17.62
C ALA A 3 13.13 -3.02 -17.84
N LEU A 4 12.83 -1.96 -17.11
CA LEU A 4 11.64 -1.16 -17.33
C LEU A 4 12.01 0.05 -18.19
N ILE A 5 11.46 0.10 -19.38
CA ILE A 5 11.76 1.14 -20.36
C ILE A 5 10.51 2.02 -20.54
N LEU A 6 10.64 3.29 -20.24
CA LEU A 6 9.61 4.31 -20.41
C LEU A 6 10.24 5.52 -21.11
N ASP A 7 9.53 6.09 -22.07
CA ASP A 7 9.98 7.28 -22.82
C ASP A 7 11.40 7.10 -23.43
N ASN A 8 11.66 5.90 -23.96
CA ASN A 8 12.94 5.49 -24.55
C ASN A 8 14.14 5.49 -23.58
N GLU A 9 13.87 5.49 -22.27
CA GLU A 9 14.90 5.43 -21.24
C GLU A 9 14.69 4.21 -20.34
N VAL A 10 15.80 3.61 -19.91
CA VAL A 10 15.76 2.56 -18.86
C VAL A 10 15.53 3.25 -17.51
N LYS A 11 14.33 3.09 -16.97
CA LYS A 11 13.96 3.70 -15.68
C LYS A 11 14.42 2.86 -14.50
N GLN A 12 14.38 1.55 -14.64
CA GLN A 12 14.90 0.63 -13.63
C GLN A 12 15.35 -0.66 -14.28
N PHE A 13 16.49 -1.18 -13.83
CA PHE A 13 17.02 -2.48 -14.26
C PHE A 13 17.37 -3.29 -13.02
N ASP A 14 16.57 -4.31 -12.72
CA ASP A 14 16.74 -5.09 -11.50
C ASP A 14 16.03 -6.44 -11.61
N ASP A 15 16.05 -7.22 -10.55
CA ASP A 15 15.23 -8.41 -10.45
C ASP A 15 13.74 -8.02 -10.38
N PRO A 16 12.82 -8.83 -10.93
CA PRO A 16 11.38 -8.52 -10.89
C PRO A 16 10.86 -8.22 -9.49
N TYR A 17 11.35 -8.96 -8.49
CA TYR A 17 10.99 -8.72 -7.09
C TYR A 17 11.34 -7.28 -6.66
N ASN A 18 12.57 -6.83 -6.96
CA ASN A 18 13.02 -5.48 -6.60
C ASN A 18 12.27 -4.39 -7.36
N VAL A 19 11.98 -4.61 -8.64
CA VAL A 19 11.19 -3.65 -9.42
C VAL A 19 9.81 -3.45 -8.79
N TYR A 20 9.19 -4.53 -8.31
CA TYR A 20 7.87 -4.48 -7.68
C TYR A 20 7.92 -3.86 -6.29
N HIS A 21 8.81 -4.36 -5.42
CA HIS A 21 8.83 -3.97 -4.01
C HIS A 21 9.63 -2.69 -3.74
N PHE A 22 10.60 -2.38 -4.58
CA PHE A 22 11.49 -1.22 -4.42
C PHE A 22 11.56 -0.41 -5.71
N PRO A 23 10.42 0.08 -6.22
CA PRO A 23 10.44 0.94 -7.39
C PRO A 23 11.25 2.21 -7.08
N ASN A 24 12.05 2.65 -8.03
CA ASN A 24 12.97 3.77 -7.81
C ASN A 24 12.37 5.14 -8.13
N SER A 25 11.15 5.18 -8.66
CA SER A 25 10.49 6.44 -9.03
C SER A 25 8.97 6.29 -9.07
N ILE A 26 8.28 7.43 -9.00
CA ILE A 26 6.82 7.49 -9.15
C ILE A 26 6.40 6.96 -10.53
N GLN A 27 7.20 7.19 -11.58
CA GLN A 27 6.92 6.68 -12.92
C GLN A 27 6.85 5.15 -12.94
N VAL A 28 7.78 4.47 -12.25
CA VAL A 28 7.79 3.02 -12.14
C VAL A 28 6.57 2.53 -11.35
N VAL A 29 6.24 3.17 -10.24
CA VAL A 29 5.03 2.85 -9.46
C VAL A 29 3.77 2.92 -10.33
N ASN A 30 3.60 4.02 -11.05
CA ASN A 30 2.43 4.24 -11.89
C ASN A 30 2.35 3.24 -13.05
N PHE A 31 3.48 2.88 -13.64
CA PHE A 31 3.54 1.88 -14.70
C PHE A 31 3.07 0.50 -14.21
N LEU A 32 3.54 0.08 -13.04
CA LEU A 32 3.18 -1.22 -12.46
C LEU A 32 1.70 -1.29 -12.08
N ASN A 33 1.12 -0.17 -11.69
CA ASN A 33 -0.31 -0.01 -11.39
C ASN A 33 -0.87 -1.07 -10.40
N ARG A 34 -0.07 -1.48 -9.43
CA ARG A 34 -0.46 -2.45 -8.40
C ARG A 34 -0.65 -1.79 -7.04
N GLY A 35 0.29 -0.94 -6.66
CA GLY A 35 0.21 -0.13 -5.46
C GLY A 35 -0.27 1.28 -5.75
N ILE A 36 -0.49 2.04 -4.70
CA ILE A 36 -0.86 3.45 -4.77
C ILE A 36 0.09 4.29 -3.92
N LEU A 37 0.12 5.58 -4.21
CA LEU A 37 0.82 6.55 -3.37
C LEU A 37 -0.19 7.30 -2.51
N ILE A 38 0.07 7.34 -1.21
CA ILE A 38 -0.75 8.11 -0.26
C ILE A 38 0.11 9.13 0.47
N PRO A 39 -0.44 10.32 0.78
CA PRO A 39 0.31 11.33 1.51
C PRO A 39 0.55 10.87 2.94
N ALA A 40 1.75 11.14 3.45
CA ALA A 40 2.10 10.83 4.82
C ALA A 40 3.12 11.83 5.36
N LYS A 41 3.22 11.89 6.68
CA LYS A 41 4.20 12.72 7.37
C LYS A 41 5.11 11.84 8.21
N VAL A 42 6.40 12.01 8.07
CA VAL A 42 7.39 11.26 8.87
C VAL A 42 7.31 11.72 10.32
N THR A 43 7.06 10.78 11.24
CA THR A 43 6.91 11.07 12.67
C THR A 43 8.09 10.58 13.50
N GLY A 44 9.00 9.78 12.93
CA GLY A 44 10.18 9.26 13.60
C GLY A 44 11.06 8.50 12.64
N GLY A 45 12.14 7.89 13.14
CA GLY A 45 13.07 7.11 12.33
C GLY A 45 12.49 5.81 11.77
N ASP A 46 11.37 5.33 12.32
CA ASP A 46 10.71 4.07 11.94
C ASP A 46 9.19 4.23 11.79
N SER A 47 8.69 5.47 11.72
CA SER A 47 7.24 5.71 11.68
C SER A 47 6.86 6.89 10.80
N LEU A 48 5.66 6.80 10.26
CA LEU A 48 4.98 7.90 9.57
C LEU A 48 3.49 7.85 9.89
N GLU A 49 2.78 8.90 9.55
CA GLU A 49 1.35 9.02 9.82
C GLU A 49 0.61 9.44 8.56
N ASN A 50 -0.48 8.71 8.28
CA ASN A 50 -1.47 9.08 7.28
C ASN A 50 -2.76 9.47 7.98
N GLU A 51 -3.48 10.47 7.47
CA GLU A 51 -4.69 10.99 8.09
C GLU A 51 -5.81 9.96 8.25
N ASP A 52 -5.92 8.99 7.34
CA ASP A 52 -6.96 7.96 7.36
C ASP A 52 -6.55 6.70 8.11
N LEU A 53 -5.29 6.30 7.96
CA LEU A 53 -4.77 5.03 8.48
C LEU A 53 -4.10 5.18 9.85
N GLY A 54 -3.72 6.39 10.24
CA GLY A 54 -3.01 6.65 11.47
C GLY A 54 -1.52 6.33 11.37
N ILE A 55 -0.93 5.88 12.47
CA ILE A 55 0.51 5.59 12.54
C ILE A 55 0.84 4.29 11.82
N ILE A 56 1.85 4.35 10.97
CA ILE A 56 2.41 3.22 10.25
C ILE A 56 3.86 3.09 10.64
N LYS A 57 4.28 1.91 11.08
CA LYS A 57 5.65 1.61 11.47
C LYS A 57 6.31 0.69 10.44
N GLY A 58 7.62 0.80 10.35
CA GLY A 58 8.41 -0.05 9.48
C GLY A 58 9.82 0.50 9.26
N LYS A 59 10.57 -0.19 8.41
CA LYS A 59 11.93 0.21 8.08
C LYS A 59 11.94 1.07 6.82
N PHE A 60 12.38 2.31 6.95
CA PHE A 60 12.59 3.19 5.81
C PHE A 60 13.78 2.71 4.96
N ILE A 61 13.61 2.68 3.64
CA ILE A 61 14.72 2.37 2.72
C ILE A 61 15.68 3.54 2.60
N LYS A 62 15.14 4.76 2.68
CA LYS A 62 15.92 6.00 2.67
C LYS A 62 15.62 6.79 3.94
N HIS A 63 16.60 7.56 4.38
CA HIS A 63 16.41 8.44 5.52
C HIS A 63 15.55 9.66 5.13
N TYR A 64 14.55 9.96 5.97
CA TYR A 64 13.74 11.18 5.88
C TYR A 64 13.71 11.87 7.23
N PRO A 65 13.95 13.19 7.28
CA PRO A 65 13.84 13.92 8.54
C PRO A 65 12.42 13.88 9.11
N THR A 66 12.30 13.81 10.42
CA THR A 66 11.01 13.92 11.11
C THR A 66 10.32 15.23 10.71
N GLY A 67 9.03 15.14 10.38
CA GLY A 67 8.25 16.25 9.88
C GLY A 67 8.18 16.38 8.36
N SER A 68 8.96 15.55 7.62
CA SER A 68 8.92 15.54 6.17
C SER A 68 7.56 15.07 5.65
N ASN A 69 7.06 15.73 4.61
CA ASN A 69 5.89 15.27 3.86
C ASN A 69 6.35 14.39 2.72
N VAL A 70 5.82 13.17 2.65
CA VAL A 70 6.21 12.16 1.66
C VAL A 70 4.98 11.52 1.04
N GLN A 71 5.20 10.84 -0.09
CA GLN A 71 4.21 9.94 -0.69
C GLN A 71 4.62 8.51 -0.36
N LEU A 72 3.83 7.84 0.48
CA LEU A 72 4.05 6.45 0.85
C LEU A 72 3.53 5.52 -0.24
N LEU A 73 4.35 4.59 -0.69
CA LEU A 73 3.89 3.48 -1.52
C LEU A 73 3.15 2.46 -0.65
N LEU A 74 1.88 2.25 -0.97
CA LEU A 74 1.04 1.25 -0.31
C LEU A 74 0.70 0.16 -1.33
N GLN A 75 1.19 -1.05 -1.08
CA GLN A 75 0.90 -2.23 -1.90
C GLN A 75 -0.33 -2.97 -1.35
N PRO A 76 -1.06 -3.73 -2.18
CA PRO A 76 -2.26 -4.46 -1.72
C PRO A 76 -2.00 -5.41 -0.56
N GLU A 77 -0.81 -5.97 -0.44
CA GLU A 77 -0.43 -6.91 0.61
C GLU A 77 0.08 -6.27 1.90
N ASP A 78 0.18 -4.94 1.95
CA ASP A 78 0.75 -4.22 3.11
C ASP A 78 -0.21 -4.12 4.29
N LEU A 79 -1.51 -4.14 4.02
CA LEU A 79 -2.54 -4.05 5.06
C LEU A 79 -3.15 -5.42 5.31
N GLU A 80 -3.38 -5.73 6.58
CA GLU A 80 -4.02 -6.97 7.00
C GLU A 80 -5.48 -6.74 7.39
N HIS A 81 -6.31 -7.74 7.10
CA HIS A 81 -7.71 -7.76 7.49
C HIS A 81 -7.88 -8.14 8.95
N ASP A 82 -8.71 -7.40 9.67
CA ASP A 82 -9.13 -7.71 11.03
C ASP A 82 -10.51 -7.07 11.30
N ASP A 83 -11.55 -7.89 11.30
CA ASP A 83 -12.92 -7.42 11.52
C ASP A 83 -13.14 -6.84 12.92
N ASN A 84 -12.29 -7.18 13.89
CA ASN A 84 -12.37 -6.66 15.25
C ASN A 84 -11.63 -5.32 15.42
N SER A 85 -10.95 -4.84 14.39
CA SER A 85 -10.25 -3.56 14.45
C SER A 85 -11.22 -2.38 14.55
N ASN A 86 -10.78 -1.33 15.23
CA ASN A 86 -11.53 -0.07 15.27
C ASN A 86 -11.38 0.77 13.99
N LEU A 87 -10.45 0.40 13.11
CA LEU A 87 -10.31 1.02 11.78
C LEU A 87 -11.16 0.25 10.79
N GLN A 88 -12.33 0.79 10.46
CA GLN A 88 -13.29 0.19 9.53
C GLN A 88 -13.43 1.06 8.30
N LEU A 89 -13.21 0.47 7.12
CA LEU A 89 -13.33 1.16 5.83
C LEU A 89 -14.43 0.51 5.00
N GLU A 90 -14.98 1.26 4.06
CA GLU A 90 -16.06 0.78 3.19
C GLU A 90 -15.50 0.05 1.97
N VAL A 91 -16.03 -1.13 1.67
CA VAL A 91 -15.71 -1.87 0.44
C VAL A 91 -16.46 -1.24 -0.74
N VAL A 92 -15.73 -0.77 -1.75
CA VAL A 92 -16.32 -0.22 -2.97
C VAL A 92 -16.15 -1.13 -4.18
N ASP A 93 -15.20 -2.06 -4.15
CA ASP A 93 -14.99 -3.07 -5.20
C ASP A 93 -14.28 -4.29 -4.64
N ARG A 94 -14.50 -5.43 -5.29
CA ARG A 94 -13.83 -6.69 -4.96
C ARG A 94 -13.56 -7.46 -6.24
N LYS A 95 -12.31 -7.86 -6.46
CA LYS A 95 -11.90 -8.65 -7.63
C LYS A 95 -11.27 -9.96 -7.21
N PHE A 96 -11.72 -11.06 -7.80
CA PHE A 96 -11.12 -12.36 -7.61
C PHE A 96 -9.88 -12.50 -8.51
N ARG A 97 -8.75 -12.88 -7.90
CA ARG A 97 -7.45 -13.05 -8.59
C ARG A 97 -6.86 -14.44 -8.36
N GLY A 98 -7.69 -15.48 -8.24
CA GLY A 98 -7.23 -16.84 -7.99
C GLY A 98 -6.81 -17.07 -6.56
N THR A 99 -5.55 -16.83 -6.24
CA THR A 99 -5.04 -17.03 -4.87
C THR A 99 -5.53 -16.00 -3.87
N ASN A 100 -6.02 -14.85 -4.34
CA ASN A 100 -6.53 -13.80 -3.46
C ASN A 100 -7.69 -13.02 -4.08
N PHE A 101 -8.38 -12.30 -3.21
CA PHE A 101 -9.25 -11.19 -3.58
C PHE A 101 -8.50 -9.88 -3.39
N ILE A 102 -8.70 -8.95 -4.31
CA ILE A 102 -8.26 -7.56 -4.15
C ILE A 102 -9.48 -6.72 -3.84
N TYR A 103 -9.55 -6.21 -2.61
CA TYR A 103 -10.57 -5.27 -2.19
C TYR A 103 -10.10 -3.86 -2.48
N THR A 104 -11.01 -3.03 -2.99
CA THR A 104 -10.80 -1.59 -3.03
C THR A 104 -11.63 -0.97 -1.92
N LEU A 105 -10.96 -0.30 -0.99
CA LEU A 105 -11.58 0.29 0.18
C LEU A 105 -11.55 1.81 0.06
N LYS A 106 -12.62 2.44 0.51
CA LYS A 106 -12.74 3.90 0.53
C LYS A 106 -12.46 4.42 1.94
N THR A 107 -11.54 5.36 2.02
CA THR A 107 -11.16 6.01 3.28
C THR A 107 -12.09 7.19 3.59
N PRO A 108 -12.08 7.72 4.85
CA PRO A 108 -12.84 8.91 5.19
C PRO A 108 -12.54 10.14 4.32
N SER A 109 -11.33 10.25 3.79
CA SER A 109 -10.94 11.33 2.87
C SER A 109 -11.29 11.05 1.40
N ASP A 110 -12.13 10.03 1.14
CA ASP A 110 -12.55 9.58 -0.21
C ASP A 110 -11.41 9.01 -1.06
N ARG A 111 -10.34 8.58 -0.44
CA ARG A 111 -9.22 7.93 -1.11
C ARG A 111 -9.51 6.44 -1.26
N LEU A 112 -9.15 5.87 -2.40
CA LEU A 112 -9.31 4.44 -2.67
C LEU A 112 -7.99 3.73 -2.42
N ILE A 113 -8.01 2.67 -1.59
CA ILE A 113 -6.83 1.88 -1.28
C ILE A 113 -7.07 0.40 -1.57
N PRO A 114 -6.06 -0.32 -2.09
CA PRO A 114 -6.19 -1.75 -2.36
C PRO A 114 -5.75 -2.59 -1.16
N VAL A 115 -6.45 -3.69 -0.91
CA VAL A 115 -6.05 -4.69 0.10
C VAL A 115 -6.22 -6.08 -0.48
N ALA A 116 -5.16 -6.89 -0.42
CA ALA A 116 -5.20 -8.28 -0.85
C ALA A 116 -5.52 -9.19 0.34
N VAL A 117 -6.49 -10.07 0.15
CA VAL A 117 -6.87 -11.08 1.14
C VAL A 117 -6.84 -12.45 0.47
N HIS A 118 -6.29 -13.45 1.15
CA HIS A 118 -6.20 -14.81 0.62
C HIS A 118 -7.60 -15.34 0.25
N SER A 119 -7.74 -15.97 -0.93
CA SER A 119 -9.04 -16.40 -1.44
C SER A 119 -9.70 -17.51 -0.61
N HIS A 120 -8.94 -18.24 0.21
CA HIS A 120 -9.47 -19.22 1.15
C HIS A 120 -9.91 -18.61 2.48
N HIS A 121 -9.78 -17.30 2.63
CA HIS A 121 -10.33 -16.59 3.78
C HIS A 121 -11.85 -16.70 3.73
N TRP A 122 -12.45 -17.35 4.74
CA TRP A 122 -13.86 -17.69 4.68
C TRP A 122 -14.79 -16.51 4.98
N GLU A 123 -14.30 -15.47 5.64
CA GLU A 123 -15.02 -14.23 5.91
C GLU A 123 -14.90 -13.26 4.73
N ARG A 124 -15.79 -13.40 3.76
CA ARG A 124 -15.83 -12.48 2.63
C ARG A 124 -16.67 -11.26 2.94
N HIS A 125 -16.27 -10.14 2.36
CA HIS A 125 -17.00 -8.87 2.47
C HIS A 125 -17.57 -8.51 1.10
N GLU A 126 -18.81 -8.08 1.11
CA GLU A 126 -19.50 -7.61 -0.10
C GLU A 126 -19.31 -6.09 -0.26
N VAL A 127 -19.58 -5.59 -1.47
CA VAL A 127 -19.57 -4.15 -1.74
C VAL A 127 -20.56 -3.45 -0.80
N ASN A 128 -20.17 -2.29 -0.28
CA ASN A 128 -20.84 -1.46 0.72
C ASN A 128 -20.78 -1.99 2.17
N GLU A 129 -20.16 -3.14 2.39
CA GLU A 129 -19.87 -3.59 3.76
C GLU A 129 -18.64 -2.90 4.33
N LYS A 130 -18.48 -2.98 5.66
CA LYS A 130 -17.29 -2.53 6.35
C LYS A 130 -16.21 -3.59 6.34
N PHE A 131 -14.98 -3.14 6.23
CA PHE A 131 -13.79 -3.99 6.20
C PHE A 131 -12.78 -3.45 7.22
N GLY A 132 -12.45 -4.27 8.22
CA GLY A 132 -11.52 -3.87 9.27
C GLY A 132 -10.06 -4.02 8.85
N ILE A 133 -9.27 -3.03 9.18
CA ILE A 133 -7.82 -3.03 8.97
C ILE A 133 -7.13 -3.24 10.30
N LYS A 134 -6.27 -4.26 10.37
CA LYS A 134 -5.53 -4.62 11.59
C LYS A 134 -4.61 -3.47 12.02
N ARG A 135 -4.62 -3.18 13.32
CA ARG A 135 -3.74 -2.21 13.97
C ARG A 135 -2.93 -2.89 15.07
N PRO A 136 -1.70 -2.45 15.32
CA PRO A 136 -0.94 -1.41 14.62
C PRO A 136 -0.56 -1.83 13.19
N ILE A 137 -0.48 -0.87 12.28
CA ILE A 137 -0.07 -1.12 10.89
C ILE A 137 1.45 -1.19 10.84
N HIS A 138 1.97 -2.27 10.26
CA HIS A 138 3.40 -2.45 10.05
C HIS A 138 3.69 -2.79 8.59
N ILE A 139 4.61 -2.05 7.99
CA ILE A 139 5.10 -2.29 6.63
C ILE A 139 6.59 -2.59 6.73
N ASP A 140 7.02 -3.78 6.29
CA ASP A 140 8.41 -4.25 6.45
C ASP A 140 9.42 -3.28 5.85
N HIS A 141 9.13 -2.76 4.65
CA HIS A 141 9.99 -1.80 3.95
C HIS A 141 9.17 -0.60 3.49
N ILE A 142 9.41 0.54 4.11
CA ILE A 142 8.71 1.78 3.79
C ILE A 142 9.41 2.43 2.59
N VAL A 143 8.70 2.52 1.49
CA VAL A 143 9.13 3.16 0.24
C VAL A 143 8.36 4.45 0.08
N CYS A 144 9.08 5.57 -0.01
CA CYS A 144 8.50 6.90 -0.14
C CYS A 144 9.14 7.69 -1.29
N PHE A 145 8.39 8.69 -1.71
CA PHE A 145 8.82 9.64 -2.74
C PHE A 145 8.51 11.07 -2.36
#